data_528e2a62711f79f5f67052cc153fdfea
#
_entry.id   528e2a62711f79f5f67052cc153fdfea
#
_cell.length_a   1.000
_cell.length_b   1.000
_cell.length_c   1.000
_cell.angle_alpha   90.00
_cell.angle_beta   90.00
_cell.angle_gamma   90.00
#
_symmetry.space_group_name_H-M   'P 1'
#
loop_
_entity.id
_entity.type
_entity.pdbx_description
1 polymer ?
#
loop_
_entity_poly.entity_id
_entity_poly.type
_entity_poly.pdbx_seq_one_letter_code
_entity_poly.pdbx_strand_id
1 'polypeptide(L)'
;MSCPATPFSGERPPDPNTASFSRWWYHGDGIWVALAPPYEGRWYAGEPALKVLWYSEVAGELRITGTRLDPPGAILSAEVPSGYEQFGYQPSSILVPEPGCWEITGSVGEQTLRVVADVLAPVFHPLRAA
;
A
#
# COMPACT_ATOMS: atom_id res chain seq x y z
N MET A 1 -1.48 -22.55 2.21
CA MET A 1 -0.52 -21.67 2.93
C MET A 1 -1.22 -20.37 3.30
N SER A 2 -1.10 -19.96 4.53
CA SER A 2 -1.67 -18.71 4.97
C SER A 2 -0.74 -17.54 4.61
N CYS A 3 -1.33 -16.37 4.36
CA CYS A 3 -0.58 -15.16 4.08
C CYS A 3 -0.08 -14.53 5.38
N PRO A 4 1.23 -14.35 5.56
CA PRO A 4 1.76 -13.68 6.75
C PRO A 4 1.63 -12.18 6.63
N ALA A 5 0.40 -11.68 6.59
CA ALA A 5 0.11 -10.26 6.41
C ALA A 5 0.78 -9.42 7.51
N THR A 6 1.36 -8.31 7.11
CA THR A 6 2.01 -7.39 8.04
C THR A 6 0.96 -6.72 8.91
N PRO A 7 1.10 -6.75 10.24
CA PRO A 7 0.19 -6.02 11.12
C PRO A 7 0.48 -4.51 11.05
N PHE A 8 -0.55 -3.71 11.37
CA PHE A 8 -0.36 -2.27 11.51
C PHE A 8 0.60 -1.98 12.65
N SER A 9 1.50 -1.02 12.44
CA SER A 9 2.43 -0.62 13.48
C SER A 9 1.77 0.27 14.53
N GLY A 10 0.72 0.98 14.14
CA GLY A 10 0.10 1.97 14.99
C GLY A 10 0.89 3.26 15.11
N GLU A 11 2.09 3.32 14.56
CA GLU A 11 2.94 4.50 14.58
C GLU A 11 2.63 5.39 13.40
N ARG A 12 2.46 6.66 13.68
CA ARG A 12 2.18 7.67 12.66
C ARG A 12 3.46 8.39 12.27
N PRO A 13 3.53 8.94 11.03
CA PRO A 13 4.62 9.83 10.67
C PRO A 13 4.73 11.01 11.65
N PRO A 14 5.93 11.59 11.81
CA PRO A 14 6.16 12.68 12.73
C PRO A 14 5.67 14.04 12.20
N ASP A 15 4.48 14.07 11.63
CA ASP A 15 3.86 15.27 11.10
C ASP A 15 2.57 15.52 11.89
N PRO A 16 2.36 16.74 12.45
CA PRO A 16 1.20 17.01 13.26
C PRO A 16 -0.13 16.88 12.49
N ASN A 17 -0.11 16.94 11.16
CA ASN A 17 -1.30 16.81 10.34
C ASN A 17 -1.66 15.36 10.02
N THR A 18 -0.82 14.41 10.39
CA THR A 18 -1.01 12.99 10.06
C THR A 18 -2.32 12.43 10.58
N ALA A 19 -2.77 12.89 11.74
CA ALA A 19 -3.95 12.36 12.41
C ALA A 19 -5.23 12.47 11.56
N SER A 20 -5.26 13.40 10.60
CA SER A 20 -6.43 13.60 9.75
C SER A 20 -6.50 12.66 8.54
N PHE A 21 -5.44 11.91 8.26
CA PHE A 21 -5.38 11.08 7.06
C PHE A 21 -5.82 9.65 7.27
N SER A 22 -5.22 8.97 8.23
CA SER A 22 -5.46 7.54 8.41
C SER A 22 -4.95 7.07 9.76
N ARG A 23 -5.51 5.95 10.23
CA ARG A 23 -4.96 5.19 11.36
C ARG A 23 -4.26 3.93 10.87
N TRP A 24 -4.28 3.66 9.58
CA TRP A 24 -3.79 2.42 8.99
C TRP A 24 -2.34 2.57 8.54
N TRP A 25 -1.47 2.96 9.46
CA TRP A 25 -0.07 3.19 9.16
C TRP A 25 0.79 1.97 9.37
N TYR A 26 1.66 1.73 8.39
CA TYR A 26 2.79 0.82 8.50
C TYR A 26 4.05 1.66 8.54
N HIS A 27 5.04 1.24 9.32
CA HIS A 27 6.25 1.99 9.55
C HIS A 27 7.48 1.15 9.28
N GLY A 28 8.38 1.67 8.46
CA GLY A 28 9.72 1.16 8.26
C GLY A 28 10.74 2.14 8.84
N ASP A 29 11.97 2.04 8.37
CA ASP A 29 13.03 2.91 8.81
C ASP A 29 12.98 4.25 8.06
N GLY A 30 12.38 5.25 8.69
CA GLY A 30 12.23 6.58 8.11
C GLY A 30 11.20 6.70 6.99
N ILE A 31 10.40 5.67 6.77
CA ILE A 31 9.37 5.64 5.74
C ILE A 31 8.09 5.01 6.30
N TRP A 32 6.97 5.60 5.97
CA TRP A 32 5.63 5.15 6.39
C TRP A 32 4.73 4.99 5.17
N VAL A 33 3.75 4.11 5.29
CA VAL A 33 2.71 3.98 4.28
C VAL A 33 1.37 3.80 4.97
N ALA A 34 0.36 4.53 4.48
CA ALA A 34 -1.02 4.35 4.87
C ALA A 34 -1.72 3.54 3.79
N LEU A 35 -2.11 2.34 4.15
CA LEU A 35 -2.93 1.48 3.31
C LEU A 35 -4.30 1.39 3.95
N ALA A 36 -5.24 2.18 3.44
CA ALA A 36 -6.60 2.19 3.95
C ALA A 36 -7.36 0.97 3.39
N PRO A 37 -7.40 -0.14 4.12
CA PRO A 37 -7.98 -1.36 3.60
C PRO A 37 -9.50 -1.33 3.68
N PRO A 38 -10.18 -2.07 2.81
CA PRO A 38 -11.57 -2.37 3.05
C PRO A 38 -11.75 -3.18 4.34
N TYR A 39 -10.81 -4.07 4.66
CA TYR A 39 -10.85 -4.91 5.86
C TYR A 39 -9.44 -5.09 6.42
N GLU A 40 -9.02 -4.20 7.30
CA GLU A 40 -7.82 -4.33 8.13
C GLU A 40 -6.59 -4.98 7.47
N GLY A 41 -6.13 -4.39 6.38
CA GLY A 41 -4.95 -4.88 5.66
C GLY A 41 -5.27 -5.81 4.50
N ARG A 42 -6.54 -6.04 4.21
CA ARG A 42 -6.96 -6.86 3.08
C ARG A 42 -7.49 -5.98 1.95
N TRP A 43 -7.04 -6.25 0.76
CA TRP A 43 -7.46 -5.57 -0.45
C TRP A 43 -8.24 -6.51 -1.35
N TYR A 44 -8.99 -5.92 -2.27
CA TYR A 44 -9.68 -6.72 -3.29
C TYR A 44 -8.93 -6.61 -4.61
N ALA A 45 -8.66 -7.76 -5.23
CA ALA A 45 -8.07 -7.80 -6.56
C ALA A 45 -9.03 -7.22 -7.59
N GLY A 46 -8.46 -6.61 -8.63
CA GLY A 46 -9.26 -6.05 -9.72
C GLY A 46 -9.94 -4.74 -9.40
N GLU A 47 -9.75 -4.19 -8.20
CA GLU A 47 -10.22 -2.85 -7.91
C GLU A 47 -9.51 -1.82 -8.78
N PRO A 48 -10.16 -0.70 -9.11
CA PRO A 48 -9.46 0.43 -9.70
C PRO A 48 -8.26 0.80 -8.82
N ALA A 49 -7.25 1.40 -9.42
CA ALA A 49 -6.01 1.71 -8.72
C ALA A 49 -6.27 2.27 -7.32
N LEU A 50 -5.71 1.62 -6.32
CA LEU A 50 -5.85 2.02 -4.93
C LEU A 50 -4.95 3.23 -4.67
N LYS A 51 -5.50 4.24 -4.04
CA LYS A 51 -4.71 5.40 -3.63
C LYS A 51 -4.04 5.09 -2.32
N VAL A 52 -2.72 5.21 -2.31
CA VAL A 52 -1.88 4.88 -1.17
C VAL A 52 -1.00 6.08 -0.85
N LEU A 53 -0.94 6.45 0.42
CA LEU A 53 -0.15 7.60 0.85
C LEU A 53 1.12 7.12 1.55
N TRP A 54 2.25 7.58 1.03
CA TRP A 54 3.56 7.34 1.64
C TRP A 54 4.06 8.61 2.32
N TYR A 55 4.87 8.43 3.34
CA TYR A 55 5.58 9.52 4.00
C TYR A 55 7.05 9.13 4.14
N SER A 56 7.95 10.03 3.77
CA SER A 56 9.39 9.79 3.88
C SER A 56 10.07 10.95 4.60
N GLU A 57 10.96 10.63 5.54
CA GLU A 57 11.82 11.61 6.19
C GLU A 57 13.02 11.98 5.33
N VAL A 58 13.23 11.28 4.22
CA VAL A 58 14.35 11.51 3.32
C VAL A 58 13.82 11.97 1.98
N ALA A 59 14.49 12.97 1.39
CA ALA A 59 14.16 13.41 0.04
C ALA A 59 14.62 12.37 -0.97
N GLY A 60 13.83 12.17 -2.02
CA GLY A 60 14.17 11.26 -3.10
C GLY A 60 12.95 10.72 -3.82
N GLU A 61 13.21 10.07 -4.92
CA GLU A 61 12.17 9.45 -5.74
C GLU A 61 11.59 8.23 -5.02
N LEU A 62 10.28 8.21 -4.87
CA LEU A 62 9.58 7.05 -4.34
C LEU A 62 9.45 5.98 -5.43
N ARG A 63 9.89 4.79 -5.13
CA ARG A 63 9.76 3.62 -6.00
C ARG A 63 8.94 2.56 -5.32
N ILE A 64 7.98 2.01 -6.03
CA ILE A 64 7.07 1.01 -5.51
C ILE A 64 7.15 -0.22 -6.40
N THR A 65 7.39 -1.36 -5.78
CA THR A 65 7.37 -2.66 -6.45
C THR A 65 6.50 -3.61 -5.65
N GLY A 66 6.05 -4.66 -6.30
CA GLY A 66 5.31 -5.68 -5.57
C GLY A 66 5.15 -6.94 -6.38
N THR A 67 5.20 -8.06 -5.69
CA THR A 67 5.09 -9.38 -6.28
C THR A 67 4.13 -10.23 -5.46
N ARG A 68 3.43 -11.12 -6.13
CA ARG A 68 2.59 -12.09 -5.45
C ARG A 68 3.48 -13.20 -4.89
N LEU A 69 3.33 -13.47 -3.60
CA LEU A 69 4.10 -14.51 -2.92
C LEU A 69 3.45 -15.88 -3.06
N ASP A 70 2.13 -15.92 -3.04
CA ASP A 70 1.36 -17.15 -3.08
C ASP A 70 0.00 -16.92 -3.74
N PRO A 71 -0.24 -17.54 -4.91
CA PRO A 71 0.76 -18.21 -5.75
C PRO A 71 1.74 -17.21 -6.36
N PRO A 72 3.00 -17.62 -6.58
CA PRO A 72 4.02 -16.71 -7.10
C PRO A 72 3.82 -16.41 -8.59
N GLY A 73 4.45 -15.33 -9.06
CA GLY A 73 4.60 -15.06 -10.49
C GLY A 73 4.00 -13.77 -11.00
N ALA A 74 3.00 -13.19 -10.33
CA ALA A 74 2.43 -11.92 -10.78
C ALA A 74 3.13 -10.72 -10.16
N ILE A 75 3.09 -9.59 -10.85
CA ILE A 75 3.60 -8.31 -10.36
C ILE A 75 2.48 -7.27 -10.39
N LEU A 76 2.56 -6.32 -9.47
CA LEU A 76 1.63 -5.19 -9.46
C LEU A 76 2.14 -4.04 -10.34
N SER A 77 1.22 -3.14 -10.66
CA SER A 77 1.56 -1.87 -11.29
C SER A 77 1.40 -0.75 -10.27
N ALA A 78 2.32 0.20 -10.28
CA ALA A 78 2.24 1.34 -9.40
C ALA A 78 2.59 2.62 -10.17
N GLU A 79 1.93 3.72 -9.81
CA GLU A 79 2.18 5.02 -10.39
C GLU A 79 2.34 6.04 -9.27
N VAL A 80 3.43 6.81 -9.34
CA VAL A 80 3.68 7.93 -8.44
C VAL A 80 3.56 9.21 -9.27
N PRO A 81 2.49 9.99 -9.09
CA PRO A 81 2.30 11.20 -9.87
C PRO A 81 3.44 12.20 -9.67
N SER A 82 3.82 12.89 -10.74
CA SER A 82 4.78 13.99 -10.67
C SER A 82 4.10 15.24 -10.09
N GLY A 83 4.91 16.22 -9.69
CA GLY A 83 4.40 17.49 -9.18
C GLY A 83 4.31 17.58 -7.67
N TYR A 84 4.54 16.48 -6.96
CA TYR A 84 4.66 16.48 -5.50
C TYR A 84 6.11 16.60 -5.09
N GLU A 85 6.35 17.15 -3.91
CA GLU A 85 7.69 17.20 -3.36
C GLU A 85 8.17 15.78 -3.05
N GLN A 86 9.46 15.54 -3.31
CA GLN A 86 10.07 14.23 -3.01
C GLN A 86 10.52 14.15 -1.55
N PHE A 87 9.73 14.72 -0.67
CA PHE A 87 9.96 14.73 0.78
C PHE A 87 8.61 14.85 1.45
N GLY A 88 8.44 14.16 2.56
CA GLY A 88 7.16 14.15 3.25
C GLY A 88 6.15 13.25 2.55
N TYR A 89 4.95 13.75 2.33
CA TYR A 89 3.86 12.96 1.76
C TYR A 89 3.98 12.81 0.25
N GLN A 90 3.89 11.58 -0.21
CA GLN A 90 3.85 11.26 -1.64
C GLN A 90 2.69 10.30 -1.91
N PRO A 91 1.65 10.76 -2.59
CA PRO A 91 0.55 9.86 -2.99
C PRO A 91 0.97 8.95 -4.13
N SER A 92 0.33 7.80 -4.20
CA SER A 92 0.57 6.84 -5.28
C SER A 92 -0.70 6.09 -5.59
N SER A 93 -0.72 5.43 -6.73
CA SER A 93 -1.78 4.51 -7.13
C SER A 93 -1.18 3.13 -7.35
N ILE A 94 -1.81 2.12 -6.79
CA ILE A 94 -1.36 0.73 -6.90
C ILE A 94 -2.50 -0.10 -7.47
N LEU A 95 -2.21 -0.86 -8.51
CA LEU A 95 -3.14 -1.82 -9.08
C LEU A 95 -2.66 -3.24 -8.80
N VAL A 96 -3.46 -4.00 -8.06
CA VAL A 96 -3.20 -5.41 -7.77
C VAL A 96 -4.11 -6.24 -8.66
N PRO A 97 -3.56 -6.93 -9.67
CA PRO A 97 -4.40 -7.55 -10.71
C PRO A 97 -5.08 -8.84 -10.30
N GLU A 98 -4.54 -9.56 -9.31
CA GLU A 98 -5.03 -10.89 -8.95
C GLU A 98 -5.03 -11.07 -7.43
N PRO A 99 -5.92 -11.93 -6.91
CA PRO A 99 -5.91 -12.23 -5.47
C PRO A 99 -4.67 -13.03 -5.07
N GLY A 100 -4.38 -13.05 -3.81
CA GLY A 100 -3.28 -13.80 -3.24
C GLY A 100 -2.54 -13.02 -2.17
N CYS A 101 -1.41 -13.55 -1.76
CA CYS A 101 -0.53 -12.93 -0.80
C CYS A 101 0.51 -12.09 -1.52
N TRP A 102 0.52 -10.80 -1.27
CA TRP A 102 1.36 -9.85 -2.00
C TRP A 102 2.37 -9.18 -1.10
N GLU A 103 3.58 -9.07 -1.59
CA GLU A 103 4.61 -8.26 -0.96
C GLU A 103 4.72 -6.94 -1.72
N ILE A 104 4.59 -5.85 -1.00
CA ILE A 104 4.64 -4.50 -1.56
C ILE A 104 5.80 -3.78 -0.90
N THR A 105 6.71 -3.25 -1.71
CA THR A 105 7.89 -2.57 -1.23
C THR A 105 7.93 -1.16 -1.77
N GLY A 106 8.02 -0.19 -0.87
CA GLY A 106 8.30 1.19 -1.23
C GLY A 106 9.69 1.58 -0.76
N SER A 107 10.40 2.35 -1.56
CA SER A 107 11.72 2.82 -1.20
C SER A 107 11.95 4.26 -1.62
N VAL A 108 12.70 4.98 -0.79
CA VAL A 108 13.19 6.33 -1.07
C VAL A 108 14.66 6.35 -0.67
N GLY A 109 15.55 6.44 -1.66
CA GLY A 109 16.98 6.28 -1.39
C GLY A 109 17.28 4.92 -0.80
N GLU A 110 17.90 4.89 0.36
CA GLU A 110 18.24 3.65 1.07
C GLU A 110 17.14 3.20 2.04
N GLN A 111 16.11 4.02 2.24
CA GLN A 111 15.02 3.68 3.12
C GLN A 111 14.00 2.82 2.40
N THR A 112 13.60 1.75 3.04
CA THR A 112 12.70 0.75 2.45
C THR A 112 11.66 0.33 3.47
N LEU A 113 10.42 0.17 2.98
CA LEU A 113 9.33 -0.39 3.77
C LEU A 113 8.69 -1.51 2.95
N ARG A 114 8.65 -2.69 3.54
CA ARG A 114 8.03 -3.86 2.96
C ARG A 114 6.78 -4.22 3.74
N VAL A 115 5.68 -4.38 3.04
CA VAL A 115 4.40 -4.76 3.64
C VAL A 115 3.87 -5.97 2.89
N VAL A 116 3.39 -6.95 3.63
CA VAL A 116 2.71 -8.11 3.06
C VAL A 116 1.21 -7.94 3.28
N ALA A 117 0.46 -7.98 2.19
CA ALA A 117 -0.98 -7.80 2.20
C ALA A 117 -1.70 -9.03 1.66
N ASP A 118 -2.77 -9.40 2.33
CA ASP A 118 -3.66 -10.46 1.88
C ASP A 118 -4.71 -9.83 0.96
N VAL A 119 -4.59 -10.10 -0.34
CA VAL A 119 -5.48 -9.55 -1.35
C VAL A 119 -6.55 -10.55 -1.69
N LEU A 120 -7.80 -10.18 -1.43
CA LEU A 120 -8.96 -11.03 -1.64
C LEU A 120 -9.50 -10.90 -3.06
N ALA A 121 -10.22 -11.92 -3.52
CA ALA A 121 -11.00 -11.80 -4.74
C ALA A 121 -12.07 -10.71 -4.58
N PRO A 122 -12.46 -10.02 -5.67
CA PRO A 122 -13.50 -9.00 -5.59
C PRO A 122 -14.78 -9.59 -5.02
N VAL A 123 -15.45 -8.82 -4.16
CA VAL A 123 -16.77 -9.20 -3.66
C VAL A 123 -17.79 -8.83 -4.73
N PHE A 124 -18.43 -9.82 -5.28
CA PHE A 124 -19.48 -9.62 -6.27
C PHE A 124 -20.82 -9.45 -5.58
N HIS A 125 -21.40 -8.27 -5.71
CA HIS A 125 -22.75 -8.02 -5.27
C HIS A 125 -23.66 -8.06 -6.49
N PRO A 126 -24.50 -9.08 -6.65
CA PRO A 126 -25.42 -9.11 -7.78
C PRO A 126 -26.31 -7.87 -7.74
N LEU A 127 -26.49 -7.24 -8.90
CA LEU A 127 -27.40 -6.11 -9.00
C LEU A 127 -28.77 -6.58 -8.56
N ARG A 128 -29.36 -5.87 -7.61
CA ARG A 128 -30.72 -6.16 -7.22
C ARG A 128 -31.63 -5.81 -8.38
N ALA A 129 -32.43 -6.76 -8.77
CA ALA A 129 -33.49 -6.46 -9.72
C ALA A 129 -34.34 -5.34 -9.13
N ALA A 130 -34.46 -4.28 -9.86
CA ALA A 130 -35.28 -3.16 -9.44
C ALA A 130 -36.75 -3.55 -9.49
#